data_badcd690c5f33d6da551138e0f49c6cc
#
_entry.id   badcd690c5f33d6da551138e0f49c6cc
#
_cell.length_a   1.000
_cell.length_b   1.000
_cell.length_c   1.000
_cell.angle_alpha   90.00
_cell.angle_beta   90.00
_cell.angle_gamma   90.00
#
_symmetry.space_group_name_H-M   'P 1'
#
loop_
_entity.id
_entity.type
_entity.pdbx_description
1 polymer ?
#
loop_
_entity_poly.entity_id
_entity_poly.type
_entity_poly.pdbx_seq_one_letter_code
_entity_poly.pdbx_strand_id
1 'polypeptide(L)'
;MGGSLALALRQTGACRRILGITRNPATRAQAVARGAVDKASGDLALVAEADVIVLATPVRTILEQLPRVGAMARQGAIVMDLGSTKRVITRAMEGLPAHVEPIGAHPMCGKERSGFNAADADLYRGAVFVLTPLARTSPEALACAEALATAVGARPLVLDPVRHDRIVALISHLPVAVACALMITADEFARVDEMVYPLAATGFRDTSRLAASDTTMMLDILMTNRDPVVQALRIYAQHLAELADRIVANDEVGLRDLLERAASKRRALSQAQRTAR
;
A
#
# COMPACT_ATOMS: atom_id res chain seq x y z
N MET A 1 3.02 8.97 0.56
CA MET A 1 1.93 8.89 -0.44
C MET A 1 1.33 10.26 -0.72
N GLY A 2 0.58 10.91 0.18
CA GLY A 2 -0.13 12.18 -0.09
C GLY A 2 0.75 13.31 -0.61
N GLY A 3 1.95 13.51 -0.05
CA GLY A 3 2.90 14.51 -0.56
C GLY A 3 3.38 14.22 -1.99
N SER A 4 3.60 12.95 -2.32
CA SER A 4 3.94 12.52 -3.68
C SER A 4 2.79 12.76 -4.65
N LEU A 5 1.54 12.49 -4.22
CA LEU A 5 0.35 12.78 -5.03
C LEU A 5 0.23 14.28 -5.33
N ALA A 6 0.40 15.12 -4.32
CA ALA A 6 0.35 16.56 -4.48
C ALA A 6 1.41 17.07 -5.47
N LEU A 7 2.66 16.58 -5.35
CA LEU A 7 3.74 16.94 -6.28
C LEU A 7 3.45 16.46 -7.71
N ALA A 8 2.97 15.23 -7.90
CA ALA A 8 2.63 14.68 -9.20
C ALA A 8 1.50 15.48 -9.88
N LEU A 9 0.42 15.77 -9.13
CA LEU A 9 -0.70 16.57 -9.63
C LEU A 9 -0.27 18.00 -9.99
N ARG A 10 0.66 18.58 -9.22
CA ARG A 10 1.23 19.91 -9.53
C ARG A 10 2.01 19.91 -10.85
N GLN A 11 2.82 18.89 -11.09
CA GLN A 11 3.59 18.77 -12.34
C GLN A 11 2.70 18.64 -13.58
N THR A 12 1.59 17.93 -13.46
CA THR A 12 0.69 17.71 -14.60
C THR A 12 -0.33 18.84 -14.82
N GLY A 13 -0.49 19.75 -13.85
CA GLY A 13 -1.52 20.79 -13.91
C GLY A 13 -2.95 20.26 -13.86
N ALA A 14 -3.15 19.00 -13.44
CA ALA A 14 -4.47 18.35 -13.42
C ALA A 14 -5.46 18.97 -12.42
N CYS A 15 -4.95 19.71 -11.44
CA CYS A 15 -5.77 20.39 -10.43
C CYS A 15 -5.48 21.88 -10.43
N ARG A 16 -6.53 22.71 -10.39
CA ARG A 16 -6.40 24.17 -10.26
C ARG A 16 -5.81 24.57 -8.91
N ARG A 17 -6.16 23.86 -7.85
CA ARG A 17 -5.76 24.16 -6.49
C ARG A 17 -5.56 22.86 -5.71
N ILE A 18 -4.48 22.80 -4.95
CA ILE A 18 -4.14 21.65 -4.09
C ILE A 18 -4.06 22.14 -2.64
N LEU A 19 -4.87 21.53 -1.77
CA LEU A 19 -4.92 21.84 -0.35
C LEU A 19 -4.28 20.72 0.44
N GLY A 20 -3.46 21.05 1.43
CA GLY A 20 -2.78 20.07 2.28
C GLY A 20 -3.27 20.13 3.71
N ILE A 21 -3.62 18.98 4.28
CA ILE A 21 -3.96 18.89 5.71
C ILE A 21 -2.98 17.95 6.40
N THR A 22 -2.27 18.48 7.40
CA THR A 22 -1.39 17.67 8.26
C THR A 22 -1.21 18.33 9.61
N ARG A 23 -1.16 17.52 10.68
CA ARG A 23 -0.94 17.99 12.05
C ARG A 23 0.45 18.59 12.26
N ASN A 24 1.47 18.11 11.52
CA ASN A 24 2.85 18.55 11.69
C ASN A 24 3.09 19.91 11.04
N PRO A 25 3.43 20.98 11.82
CA PRO A 25 3.68 22.32 11.29
C PRO A 25 4.84 22.41 10.31
N ALA A 26 5.93 21.65 10.58
CA ALA A 26 7.09 21.63 9.68
C ALA A 26 6.74 21.02 8.31
N THR A 27 5.92 19.97 8.29
CA THR A 27 5.41 19.39 7.03
C THR A 27 4.54 20.38 6.26
N ARG A 28 3.70 21.18 6.96
CA ARG A 28 2.89 22.22 6.31
C ARG A 28 3.78 23.26 5.62
N ALA A 29 4.75 23.79 6.35
CA ALA A 29 5.69 24.78 5.82
C ALA A 29 6.47 24.24 4.61
N GLN A 30 6.98 23.02 4.69
CA GLN A 30 7.71 22.37 3.61
C GLN A 30 6.83 22.12 2.36
N ALA A 31 5.58 21.68 2.55
CA ALA A 31 4.66 21.41 1.44
C ALA A 31 4.33 22.68 0.63
N VAL A 32 4.15 23.81 1.32
CA VAL A 32 3.96 25.11 0.68
C VAL A 32 5.25 25.60 0.02
N ALA A 33 6.38 25.56 0.74
CA ALA A 33 7.67 26.04 0.22
C ALA A 33 8.13 25.27 -1.03
N ARG A 34 7.83 23.97 -1.12
CA ARG A 34 8.11 23.16 -2.32
C ARG A 34 7.05 23.29 -3.41
N GLY A 35 6.05 24.15 -3.24
CA GLY A 35 4.96 24.35 -4.20
C GLY A 35 4.06 23.12 -4.40
N ALA A 36 4.11 22.13 -3.49
CA ALA A 36 3.28 20.94 -3.58
C ALA A 36 1.79 21.26 -3.35
N VAL A 37 1.51 22.22 -2.48
CA VAL A 37 0.16 22.67 -2.14
C VAL A 37 0.09 24.21 -2.15
N ASP A 38 -1.08 24.75 -2.47
CA ASP A 38 -1.33 26.20 -2.46
C ASP A 38 -1.60 26.73 -1.06
N LYS A 39 -2.19 25.89 -0.21
CA LYS A 39 -2.50 26.20 1.20
C LYS A 39 -2.35 24.93 2.03
N ALA A 40 -1.76 25.05 3.21
CA ALA A 40 -1.66 23.96 4.18
C ALA A 40 -2.28 24.34 5.51
N SER A 41 -3.00 23.42 6.16
CA SER A 41 -3.65 23.62 7.45
C SER A 41 -3.46 22.42 8.38
N GLY A 42 -3.55 22.64 9.68
CA GLY A 42 -3.77 21.59 10.66
C GLY A 42 -5.25 21.31 10.92
N ASP A 43 -6.12 22.17 10.43
CA ASP A 43 -7.57 22.09 10.62
C ASP A 43 -8.22 21.27 9.50
N LEU A 44 -9.01 20.29 9.91
CA LEU A 44 -9.75 19.41 9.01
C LEU A 44 -10.88 20.16 8.27
N ALA A 45 -11.37 21.29 8.79
CA ALA A 45 -12.40 22.10 8.15
C ALA A 45 -12.04 22.54 6.72
N LEU A 46 -10.75 22.52 6.37
CA LEU A 46 -10.28 22.82 5.02
C LEU A 46 -10.84 21.86 3.95
N VAL A 47 -11.33 20.66 4.32
CA VAL A 47 -11.96 19.71 3.39
C VAL A 47 -13.22 20.26 2.74
N ALA A 48 -13.91 21.21 3.36
CA ALA A 48 -15.10 21.84 2.83
C ALA A 48 -14.84 22.66 1.53
N GLU A 49 -13.57 23.02 1.29
CA GLU A 49 -13.16 23.76 0.07
C GLU A 49 -12.83 22.82 -1.11
N ALA A 50 -12.83 21.48 -0.92
CA ALA A 50 -12.30 20.55 -1.90
C ALA A 50 -13.40 19.82 -2.70
N ASP A 51 -13.15 19.62 -4.01
CA ASP A 51 -13.96 18.77 -4.90
C ASP A 51 -13.60 17.29 -4.71
N VAL A 52 -12.31 17.00 -4.50
CA VAL A 52 -11.78 15.66 -4.26
C VAL A 52 -10.95 15.68 -2.99
N ILE A 53 -11.30 14.84 -2.05
CA ILE A 53 -10.64 14.69 -0.75
C ILE A 53 -9.91 13.35 -0.75
N VAL A 54 -8.58 13.38 -0.55
CA VAL A 54 -7.75 12.17 -0.56
C VAL A 54 -7.17 11.91 0.83
N LEU A 55 -7.58 10.83 1.46
CA LEU A 55 -7.06 10.36 2.75
C LEU A 55 -5.80 9.51 2.51
N ALA A 56 -4.64 10.04 2.89
CA ALA A 56 -3.32 9.42 2.67
C ALA A 56 -2.57 9.16 3.97
N THR A 57 -3.28 8.97 5.06
CA THR A 57 -2.76 8.60 6.40
C THR A 57 -2.76 7.07 6.58
N PRO A 58 -2.16 6.51 7.66
CA PRO A 58 -2.28 5.08 7.97
C PRO A 58 -3.74 4.61 8.04
N VAL A 59 -3.98 3.33 7.79
CA VAL A 59 -5.34 2.78 7.61
C VAL A 59 -6.26 3.08 8.79
N ARG A 60 -5.81 2.87 10.02
CA ARG A 60 -6.63 3.16 11.20
C ARG A 60 -6.95 4.65 11.33
N THR A 61 -5.99 5.51 11.01
CA THR A 61 -6.22 6.95 10.98
C THR A 61 -7.23 7.35 9.89
N ILE A 62 -7.22 6.68 8.73
CA ILE A 62 -8.27 6.86 7.70
C ILE A 62 -9.64 6.54 8.29
N LEU A 63 -9.78 5.37 8.93
CA LEU A 63 -11.06 4.95 9.55
C LEU A 63 -11.57 5.95 10.59
N GLU A 64 -10.67 6.50 11.41
CA GLU A 64 -10.99 7.54 12.41
C GLU A 64 -11.41 8.87 11.78
N GLN A 65 -10.82 9.24 10.64
CA GLN A 65 -11.08 10.50 9.96
C GLN A 65 -12.33 10.49 9.10
N LEU A 66 -12.71 9.35 8.53
CA LEU A 66 -13.81 9.24 7.57
C LEU A 66 -15.12 9.89 8.03
N PRO A 67 -15.64 9.66 9.26
CA PRO A 67 -16.91 10.26 9.68
C PRO A 67 -16.86 11.79 9.71
N ARG A 68 -15.72 12.35 10.19
CA ARG A 68 -15.53 13.80 10.29
C ARG A 68 -15.36 14.43 8.92
N VAL A 69 -14.59 13.79 8.04
CA VAL A 69 -14.39 14.23 6.66
C VAL A 69 -15.72 14.22 5.92
N GLY A 70 -16.50 13.15 6.02
CA GLY A 70 -17.80 13.07 5.37
C GLY A 70 -18.79 14.14 5.84
N ALA A 71 -18.81 14.44 7.14
CA ALA A 71 -19.68 15.48 7.69
C ALA A 71 -19.30 16.92 7.25
N MET A 72 -18.02 17.17 6.99
CA MET A 72 -17.50 18.50 6.62
C MET A 72 -17.39 18.69 5.11
N ALA A 73 -17.38 17.62 4.34
CA ALA A 73 -17.24 17.65 2.89
C ALA A 73 -18.46 18.35 2.24
N ARG A 74 -18.21 19.10 1.20
CA ARG A 74 -19.29 19.75 0.43
C ARG A 74 -20.14 18.75 -0.34
N GLN A 75 -21.32 19.19 -0.77
CA GLN A 75 -22.20 18.43 -1.64
C GLN A 75 -21.48 17.98 -2.91
N GLY A 76 -21.53 16.70 -3.25
CA GLY A 76 -20.93 16.09 -4.43
C GLY A 76 -19.41 15.91 -4.36
N ALA A 77 -18.77 16.19 -3.21
CA ALA A 77 -17.34 15.95 -3.06
C ALA A 77 -17.01 14.46 -3.12
N ILE A 78 -15.94 14.11 -3.83
CA ILE A 78 -15.42 12.74 -3.89
C ILE A 78 -14.50 12.52 -2.69
N VAL A 79 -14.77 11.47 -1.91
CA VAL A 79 -13.94 11.05 -0.77
C VAL A 79 -13.20 9.77 -1.15
N MET A 80 -11.89 9.88 -1.34
CA MET A 80 -10.99 8.80 -1.74
C MET A 80 -9.96 8.53 -0.65
N ASP A 81 -9.47 7.30 -0.55
CA ASP A 81 -8.30 6.96 0.28
C ASP A 81 -7.12 6.45 -0.55
N LEU A 82 -5.95 6.31 0.08
CA LEU A 82 -4.76 5.65 -0.49
C LEU A 82 -4.25 4.53 0.43
N GLY A 83 -5.10 3.99 1.26
CA GLY A 83 -4.75 2.97 2.25
C GLY A 83 -4.35 1.64 1.61
N SER A 84 -3.56 0.85 2.34
CA SER A 84 -3.03 -0.43 1.85
C SER A 84 -4.04 -1.59 1.92
N THR A 85 -5.15 -1.45 2.65
CA THR A 85 -6.24 -2.42 2.74
C THR A 85 -7.55 -1.76 2.34
N LYS A 86 -8.45 -2.51 1.67
CA LYS A 86 -9.65 -1.91 1.07
C LYS A 86 -10.94 -2.31 1.76
N ARG A 87 -11.10 -3.57 2.15
CA ARG A 87 -12.38 -4.09 2.70
C ARG A 87 -12.89 -3.29 3.89
N VAL A 88 -12.03 -3.00 4.86
CA VAL A 88 -12.43 -2.25 6.05
C VAL A 88 -12.69 -0.78 5.75
N ILE A 89 -11.93 -0.18 4.84
CA ILE A 89 -12.10 1.23 4.47
C ILE A 89 -13.38 1.42 3.65
N THR A 90 -13.62 0.60 2.63
CA THR A 90 -14.84 0.70 1.81
C THR A 90 -16.09 0.46 2.64
N ARG A 91 -16.06 -0.51 3.57
CA ARG A 91 -17.16 -0.70 4.52
C ARG A 91 -17.42 0.52 5.41
N ALA A 92 -16.36 1.18 5.89
CA ALA A 92 -16.52 2.43 6.65
C ALA A 92 -17.06 3.57 5.76
N MET A 93 -16.67 3.61 4.49
CA MET A 93 -17.16 4.58 3.51
C MET A 93 -18.65 4.41 3.18
N GLU A 94 -19.22 3.20 3.32
CA GLU A 94 -20.66 2.98 3.18
C GLU A 94 -21.49 3.85 4.14
N GLY A 95 -20.93 4.12 5.33
CA GLY A 95 -21.55 4.96 6.37
C GLY A 95 -21.37 6.47 6.16
N LEU A 96 -20.71 6.91 5.11
CA LEU A 96 -20.58 8.34 4.82
C LEU A 96 -21.93 8.96 4.40
N PRO A 97 -22.14 10.27 4.67
CA PRO A 97 -23.37 10.97 4.26
C PRO A 97 -23.67 10.81 2.78
N ALA A 98 -24.97 10.80 2.43
CA ALA A 98 -25.42 10.60 1.05
C ALA A 98 -24.96 11.70 0.08
N HIS A 99 -24.59 12.87 0.60
CA HIS A 99 -24.15 14.00 -0.22
C HIS A 99 -22.71 13.92 -0.71
N VAL A 100 -21.92 12.91 -0.31
CA VAL A 100 -20.54 12.69 -0.80
C VAL A 100 -20.44 11.42 -1.62
N GLU A 101 -19.46 11.36 -2.52
CA GLU A 101 -19.17 10.26 -3.43
C GLU A 101 -17.94 9.47 -2.93
N PRO A 102 -18.11 8.31 -2.28
CA PRO A 102 -16.99 7.52 -1.78
C PRO A 102 -16.37 6.62 -2.84
N ILE A 103 -15.06 6.49 -2.83
CA ILE A 103 -14.34 5.49 -3.63
C ILE A 103 -13.06 5.06 -2.91
N GLY A 104 -12.86 3.76 -2.74
CA GLY A 104 -11.61 3.25 -2.22
C GLY A 104 -10.50 3.25 -3.27
N ALA A 105 -9.26 3.49 -2.85
CA ALA A 105 -8.12 3.39 -3.75
C ALA A 105 -6.85 2.89 -3.05
N HIS A 106 -5.96 2.28 -3.83
CA HIS A 106 -4.65 1.83 -3.37
C HIS A 106 -3.63 1.86 -4.52
N PRO A 107 -2.75 2.86 -4.58
CA PRO A 107 -1.63 2.83 -5.52
C PRO A 107 -0.62 1.75 -5.11
N MET A 108 -0.35 0.81 -6.02
CA MET A 108 0.58 -0.30 -5.81
C MET A 108 2.04 0.17 -5.96
N CYS A 109 2.41 1.14 -5.14
CA CYS A 109 3.76 1.71 -5.05
C CYS A 109 4.02 2.23 -3.63
N GLY A 110 5.28 2.46 -3.30
CA GLY A 110 5.66 2.97 -1.99
C GLY A 110 7.17 3.14 -1.88
N LYS A 111 7.59 3.78 -0.79
CA LYS A 111 8.99 3.91 -0.38
C LYS A 111 9.13 3.41 1.05
N GLU A 112 10.30 2.90 1.39
CA GLU A 112 10.65 2.47 2.75
C GLU A 112 10.82 3.65 3.72
N ARG A 113 10.88 4.88 3.19
CA ARG A 113 11.01 6.11 3.97
C ARG A 113 9.68 6.83 4.05
N SER A 114 9.29 7.25 5.25
CA SER A 114 8.10 8.04 5.53
C SER A 114 8.39 9.55 5.61
N GLY A 115 7.33 10.35 5.66
CA GLY A 115 7.42 11.81 5.77
C GLY A 115 7.47 12.53 4.43
N PHE A 116 7.26 13.86 4.47
CA PHE A 116 7.20 14.70 3.28
C PHE A 116 8.56 14.85 2.57
N ASN A 117 9.68 14.71 3.29
CA ASN A 117 11.01 14.76 2.69
C ASN A 117 11.27 13.59 1.71
N ALA A 118 10.59 12.46 1.90
CA ALA A 118 10.64 11.33 0.99
C ALA A 118 9.65 11.42 -0.19
N ALA A 119 8.85 12.51 -0.27
CA ALA A 119 7.88 12.70 -1.33
C ALA A 119 8.56 12.89 -2.69
N ASP A 120 8.01 12.20 -3.69
CA ASP A 120 8.53 12.12 -5.05
C ASP A 120 7.37 12.20 -6.05
N ALA A 121 7.47 13.09 -7.01
CA ALA A 121 6.43 13.30 -7.99
C ALA A 121 6.28 12.14 -8.99
N ASP A 122 7.36 11.37 -9.20
CA ASP A 122 7.35 10.22 -10.11
C ASP A 122 6.94 8.90 -9.45
N LEU A 123 6.60 8.93 -8.15
CA LEU A 123 6.26 7.72 -7.37
C LEU A 123 5.18 6.84 -8.01
N TYR A 124 4.21 7.46 -8.68
CA TYR A 124 3.05 6.77 -9.26
C TYR A 124 3.27 6.32 -10.70
N ARG A 125 4.29 6.83 -11.38
CA ARG A 125 4.54 6.58 -12.80
C ARG A 125 4.68 5.10 -13.10
N GLY A 126 3.80 4.58 -13.96
CA GLY A 126 3.74 3.17 -14.35
C GLY A 126 3.19 2.21 -13.30
N ALA A 127 2.89 2.68 -12.08
CA ALA A 127 2.31 1.85 -11.04
C ALA A 127 0.84 1.50 -11.36
N VAL A 128 0.37 0.36 -10.87
CA VAL A 128 -1.07 0.06 -10.85
C VAL A 128 -1.72 0.90 -9.75
N PHE A 129 -2.80 1.57 -10.08
CA PHE A 129 -3.61 2.33 -9.14
C PHE A 129 -4.95 1.62 -9.00
N VAL A 130 -5.09 0.81 -7.95
CA VAL A 130 -6.33 0.07 -7.72
C VAL A 130 -7.41 1.03 -7.27
N LEU A 131 -8.60 0.91 -7.88
CA LEU A 131 -9.83 1.61 -7.51
C LEU A 131 -10.87 0.57 -7.07
N THR A 132 -11.52 0.82 -5.96
CA THR A 132 -12.55 -0.05 -5.39
C THR A 132 -13.83 0.75 -5.21
N PRO A 133 -14.64 0.93 -6.29
CA PRO A 133 -15.90 1.63 -6.19
C PRO A 133 -16.87 0.86 -5.28
N LEU A 134 -17.70 1.59 -4.54
CA LEU A 134 -18.80 1.07 -3.78
C LEU A 134 -20.06 1.01 -4.66
N ALA A 135 -21.10 0.32 -4.23
CA ALA A 135 -22.38 0.26 -4.94
C ALA A 135 -23.02 1.65 -5.19
N ARG A 136 -22.70 2.62 -4.31
CA ARG A 136 -23.18 4.01 -4.40
C ARG A 136 -22.20 4.98 -5.08
N THR A 137 -21.03 4.52 -5.50
CA THR A 137 -20.08 5.36 -6.25
C THR A 137 -20.66 5.66 -7.62
N SER A 138 -20.85 6.94 -7.94
CA SER A 138 -21.37 7.33 -9.26
C SER A 138 -20.36 7.06 -10.39
N PRO A 139 -20.82 6.86 -11.63
CA PRO A 139 -19.92 6.74 -12.78
C PRO A 139 -18.99 7.95 -12.94
N GLU A 140 -19.44 9.15 -12.59
CA GLU A 140 -18.68 10.39 -12.66
C GLU A 140 -17.55 10.39 -11.60
N ALA A 141 -17.82 9.91 -10.38
CA ALA A 141 -16.81 9.80 -9.34
C ALA A 141 -15.75 8.77 -9.71
N LEU A 142 -16.13 7.63 -10.29
CA LEU A 142 -15.20 6.63 -10.79
C LEU A 142 -14.34 7.19 -11.91
N ALA A 143 -14.95 7.86 -12.92
CA ALA A 143 -14.22 8.47 -14.02
C ALA A 143 -13.23 9.54 -13.55
N CYS A 144 -13.61 10.35 -12.55
CA CYS A 144 -12.71 11.32 -11.93
C CYS A 144 -11.51 10.64 -11.24
N ALA A 145 -11.73 9.54 -10.51
CA ALA A 145 -10.67 8.79 -9.87
C ALA A 145 -9.71 8.13 -10.89
N GLU A 146 -10.23 7.59 -11.99
CA GLU A 146 -9.44 7.06 -13.11
C GLU A 146 -8.61 8.16 -13.79
N ALA A 147 -9.21 9.33 -14.02
CA ALA A 147 -8.52 10.48 -14.58
C ALA A 147 -7.39 10.99 -13.67
N LEU A 148 -7.63 11.02 -12.34
CA LEU A 148 -6.60 11.40 -11.36
C LEU A 148 -5.43 10.40 -11.37
N ALA A 149 -5.71 9.08 -11.37
CA ALA A 149 -4.69 8.05 -11.45
C ALA A 149 -3.88 8.15 -12.75
N THR A 150 -4.55 8.37 -13.87
CA THR A 150 -3.91 8.54 -15.19
C THR A 150 -3.06 9.81 -15.24
N ALA A 151 -3.56 10.92 -14.69
CA ALA A 151 -2.84 12.19 -14.65
C ALA A 151 -1.50 12.10 -13.92
N VAL A 152 -1.38 11.27 -12.88
CA VAL A 152 -0.11 11.05 -12.18
C VAL A 152 0.77 9.96 -12.82
N GLY A 153 0.40 9.50 -14.02
CA GLY A 153 1.14 8.48 -14.79
C GLY A 153 0.94 7.05 -14.30
N ALA A 154 -0.05 6.81 -13.45
CA ALA A 154 -0.41 5.47 -13.01
C ALA A 154 -1.41 4.80 -13.97
N ARG A 155 -1.58 3.49 -13.83
CA ARG A 155 -2.54 2.69 -14.58
C ARG A 155 -3.72 2.33 -13.69
N PRO A 156 -4.91 2.91 -13.87
CA PRO A 156 -6.08 2.59 -13.07
C PRO A 156 -6.50 1.13 -13.31
N LEU A 157 -6.93 0.47 -12.24
CA LEU A 157 -7.45 -0.91 -12.27
C LEU A 157 -8.62 -1.01 -11.28
N VAL A 158 -9.82 -1.21 -11.79
CA VAL A 158 -10.98 -1.45 -10.92
C VAL A 158 -10.97 -2.88 -10.39
N LEU A 159 -11.10 -3.03 -9.08
CA LEU A 159 -11.06 -4.31 -8.41
C LEU A 159 -12.04 -4.34 -7.22
N ASP A 160 -12.63 -5.50 -6.96
CA ASP A 160 -13.42 -5.73 -5.75
C ASP A 160 -12.54 -5.64 -4.49
N PRO A 161 -12.99 -4.98 -3.39
CA PRO A 161 -12.18 -4.76 -2.20
C PRO A 161 -11.77 -6.06 -1.48
N VAL A 162 -12.62 -7.10 -1.50
CA VAL A 162 -12.28 -8.40 -0.89
C VAL A 162 -11.23 -9.12 -1.72
N ARG A 163 -11.39 -9.09 -3.04
CA ARG A 163 -10.40 -9.64 -3.97
C ARG A 163 -9.06 -8.91 -3.87
N HIS A 164 -9.07 -7.58 -3.77
CA HIS A 164 -7.88 -6.76 -3.53
C HIS A 164 -7.13 -7.24 -2.28
N ASP A 165 -7.83 -7.30 -1.14
CA ASP A 165 -7.21 -7.62 0.14
C ASP A 165 -6.63 -9.04 0.19
N ARG A 166 -7.25 -10.00 -0.50
CA ARG A 166 -6.70 -11.36 -0.68
C ARG A 166 -5.42 -11.36 -1.51
N ILE A 167 -5.38 -10.59 -2.59
CA ILE A 167 -4.20 -10.50 -3.46
C ILE A 167 -3.04 -9.85 -2.72
N VAL A 168 -3.25 -8.69 -2.08
CA VAL A 168 -2.17 -7.97 -1.38
C VAL A 168 -1.70 -8.71 -0.14
N ALA A 169 -2.55 -9.53 0.50
CA ALA A 169 -2.12 -10.41 1.56
C ALA A 169 -0.98 -11.34 1.11
N LEU A 170 -1.07 -11.87 -0.12
CA LEU A 170 -0.06 -12.77 -0.69
C LEU A 170 1.16 -12.03 -1.22
N ILE A 171 0.96 -10.95 -2.00
CA ILE A 171 2.07 -10.33 -2.76
C ILE A 171 2.79 -9.20 -2.02
N SER A 172 2.23 -8.73 -0.89
CA SER A 172 2.76 -7.61 -0.11
C SER A 172 2.91 -7.95 1.37
N HIS A 173 1.84 -8.38 2.04
CA HIS A 173 1.84 -8.54 3.50
C HIS A 173 2.60 -9.81 3.94
N LEU A 174 2.39 -10.93 3.26
CA LEU A 174 3.13 -12.17 3.51
C LEU A 174 4.66 -11.98 3.35
N PRO A 175 5.18 -11.36 2.28
CA PRO A 175 6.62 -11.11 2.14
C PRO A 175 7.22 -10.34 3.33
N VAL A 176 6.54 -9.34 3.88
CA VAL A 176 7.01 -8.62 5.07
C VAL A 176 7.01 -9.54 6.30
N ALA A 177 5.93 -10.29 6.52
CA ALA A 177 5.85 -11.21 7.67
C ALA A 177 6.94 -12.30 7.60
N VAL A 178 7.22 -12.83 6.40
CA VAL A 178 8.30 -13.79 6.15
C VAL A 178 9.67 -13.17 6.42
N ALA A 179 9.92 -11.94 5.97
CA ALA A 179 11.16 -11.23 6.24
C ALA A 179 11.36 -11.00 7.75
N CYS A 180 10.30 -10.64 8.48
CA CYS A 180 10.36 -10.51 9.94
C CYS A 180 10.67 -11.84 10.63
N ALA A 181 9.99 -12.94 10.22
CA ALA A 181 10.25 -14.27 10.78
C ALA A 181 11.70 -14.72 10.50
N LEU A 182 12.21 -14.50 9.28
CA LEU A 182 13.59 -14.79 8.92
C LEU A 182 14.60 -14.04 9.80
N MET A 183 14.36 -12.74 10.04
CA MET A 183 15.24 -11.94 10.91
C MET A 183 15.22 -12.41 12.35
N ILE A 184 14.04 -12.74 12.89
CA ILE A 184 13.90 -13.27 14.26
C ILE A 184 14.61 -14.61 14.39
N THR A 185 14.45 -15.52 13.41
CA THR A 185 15.16 -16.80 13.38
C THR A 185 16.67 -16.59 13.33
N ALA A 186 17.17 -15.70 12.47
CA ALA A 186 18.60 -15.40 12.40
C ALA A 186 19.14 -14.82 13.72
N ASP A 187 18.37 -13.98 14.41
CA ASP A 187 18.76 -13.43 15.71
C ASP A 187 18.88 -14.50 16.79
N GLU A 188 17.98 -15.50 16.80
CA GLU A 188 18.08 -16.66 17.71
C GLU A 188 19.37 -17.44 17.48
N PHE A 189 19.76 -17.69 16.23
CA PHE A 189 21.01 -18.35 15.88
C PHE A 189 22.23 -17.48 16.23
N ALA A 190 22.17 -16.17 16.00
CA ALA A 190 23.25 -15.25 16.30
C ALA A 190 23.59 -15.14 17.80
N ARG A 191 22.67 -15.51 18.68
CA ARG A 191 22.94 -15.61 20.14
C ARG A 191 23.89 -16.76 20.48
N VAL A 192 24.00 -17.76 19.59
CA VAL A 192 24.86 -18.95 19.78
C VAL A 192 26.13 -18.84 18.94
N ASP A 193 26.05 -18.24 17.74
CA ASP A 193 27.16 -18.11 16.82
C ASP A 193 27.23 -16.66 16.28
N GLU A 194 28.25 -15.93 16.70
CA GLU A 194 28.50 -14.53 16.33
C GLU A 194 28.77 -14.33 14.82
N MET A 195 29.09 -15.39 14.08
CA MET A 195 29.40 -15.33 12.65
C MET A 195 28.16 -15.25 11.75
N VAL A 196 26.95 -15.39 12.28
CA VAL A 196 25.69 -15.35 11.49
C VAL A 196 25.59 -14.08 10.64
N TYR A 197 25.75 -12.92 11.25
CA TYR A 197 25.65 -11.64 10.51
C TYR A 197 26.88 -11.28 9.68
N PRO A 198 28.11 -11.51 10.15
CA PRO A 198 29.31 -11.32 9.30
C PRO A 198 29.27 -12.11 7.99
N LEU A 199 28.67 -13.29 7.98
CA LEU A 199 28.54 -14.13 6.78
C LEU A 199 27.29 -13.83 5.94
N ALA A 200 26.41 -12.92 6.39
CA ALA A 200 25.20 -12.56 5.67
C ALA A 200 25.52 -11.85 4.35
N ALA A 201 25.28 -12.54 3.23
CA ALA A 201 25.49 -12.05 1.87
C ALA A 201 24.21 -11.46 1.27
N THR A 202 24.22 -11.15 -0.03
CA THR A 202 23.13 -10.50 -0.76
C THR A 202 21.80 -11.24 -0.65
N GLY A 203 21.80 -12.58 -0.73
CA GLY A 203 20.57 -13.38 -0.63
C GLY A 203 19.83 -13.14 0.68
N PHE A 204 20.53 -13.17 1.82
CA PHE A 204 19.93 -12.87 3.12
C PHE A 204 19.45 -11.43 3.21
N ARG A 205 20.28 -10.47 2.79
CA ARG A 205 19.94 -9.04 2.82
C ARG A 205 18.74 -8.70 1.97
N ASP A 206 18.63 -9.25 0.77
CA ASP A 206 17.51 -9.00 -0.13
C ASP A 206 16.21 -9.61 0.40
N THR A 207 16.27 -10.83 0.94
CA THR A 207 15.09 -11.53 1.48
C THR A 207 14.60 -10.88 2.78
N SER A 208 15.51 -10.44 3.65
CA SER A 208 15.17 -9.84 4.94
C SER A 208 14.87 -8.34 4.89
N ARG A 209 15.15 -7.65 3.79
CA ARG A 209 15.06 -6.19 3.65
C ARG A 209 13.72 -5.61 4.08
N LEU A 210 12.62 -6.30 3.79
CA LEU A 210 11.27 -5.85 4.14
C LEU A 210 10.99 -5.86 5.65
N ALA A 211 11.79 -6.54 6.47
CA ALA A 211 11.66 -6.50 7.92
C ALA A 211 11.90 -5.10 8.51
N ALA A 212 12.61 -4.23 7.79
CA ALA A 212 12.84 -2.83 8.18
C ALA A 212 11.67 -1.89 7.84
N SER A 213 10.52 -2.39 7.41
CA SER A 213 9.32 -1.60 7.13
C SER A 213 8.81 -0.89 8.39
N ASP A 214 8.11 0.24 8.22
CA ASP A 214 7.53 0.99 9.34
C ASP A 214 6.56 0.12 10.14
N THR A 215 6.86 -0.07 11.43
CA THR A 215 6.12 -0.97 12.32
C THR A 215 4.67 -0.56 12.51
N THR A 216 4.39 0.75 12.62
CA THR A 216 3.02 1.27 12.81
C THR A 216 2.18 0.99 11.58
N MET A 217 2.72 1.28 10.41
CA MET A 217 2.06 1.00 9.14
C MET A 217 1.80 -0.50 8.96
N MET A 218 2.79 -1.35 9.25
CA MET A 218 2.63 -2.79 9.09
C MET A 218 1.65 -3.39 10.08
N LEU A 219 1.65 -2.91 11.34
CA LEU A 219 0.67 -3.34 12.33
C LEU A 219 -0.76 -3.00 11.87
N ASP A 220 -0.98 -1.79 11.35
CA ASP A 220 -2.27 -1.39 10.78
C ASP A 220 -2.70 -2.34 9.65
N ILE A 221 -1.79 -2.62 8.71
CA ILE A 221 -2.05 -3.50 7.57
C ILE A 221 -2.40 -4.92 8.02
N LEU A 222 -1.58 -5.52 8.89
CA LEU A 222 -1.79 -6.89 9.35
C LEU A 222 -3.11 -7.05 10.11
N MET A 223 -3.48 -6.05 10.92
CA MET A 223 -4.71 -6.10 11.73
C MET A 223 -5.97 -5.77 10.91
N THR A 224 -5.86 -4.94 9.88
CA THR A 224 -7.01 -4.59 9.02
C THR A 224 -7.21 -5.57 7.86
N ASN A 225 -6.22 -6.42 7.56
CA ASN A 225 -6.31 -7.51 6.59
C ASN A 225 -6.06 -8.90 7.23
N ARG A 226 -6.44 -9.07 8.51
CA ARG A 226 -6.06 -10.20 9.36
C ARG A 226 -6.33 -11.57 8.74
N ASP A 227 -7.56 -11.85 8.34
CA ASP A 227 -7.95 -13.19 7.92
C ASP A 227 -7.24 -13.65 6.63
N PRO A 228 -7.14 -12.84 5.56
CA PRO A 228 -6.34 -13.16 4.38
C PRO A 228 -4.86 -13.35 4.68
N VAL A 229 -4.28 -12.53 5.57
CA VAL A 229 -2.86 -12.65 5.95
C VAL A 229 -2.61 -13.94 6.73
N VAL A 230 -3.46 -14.27 7.71
CA VAL A 230 -3.35 -15.52 8.48
C VAL A 230 -3.47 -16.73 7.55
N GLN A 231 -4.41 -16.70 6.60
CA GLN A 231 -4.55 -17.77 5.61
C GLN A 231 -3.26 -17.92 4.77
N ALA A 232 -2.71 -16.83 4.26
CA ALA A 232 -1.48 -16.85 3.46
C ALA A 232 -0.28 -17.38 4.27
N LEU A 233 -0.14 -16.95 5.52
CA LEU A 233 0.92 -17.42 6.44
C LEU A 233 0.82 -18.92 6.72
N ARG A 234 -0.39 -19.43 6.95
CA ARG A 234 -0.59 -20.88 7.21
C ARG A 234 -0.23 -21.72 5.99
N ILE A 235 -0.64 -21.30 4.79
CA ILE A 235 -0.26 -21.99 3.54
C ILE A 235 1.26 -21.95 3.34
N TYR A 236 1.89 -20.81 3.59
CA TYR A 236 3.33 -20.65 3.48
C TYR A 236 4.08 -21.56 4.47
N ALA A 237 3.62 -21.62 5.72
CA ALA A 237 4.20 -22.51 6.76
C ALA A 237 4.08 -24.00 6.38
N GLN A 238 2.96 -24.41 5.76
CA GLN A 238 2.80 -25.78 5.24
C GLN A 238 3.84 -26.12 4.16
N HIS A 239 4.09 -25.19 3.23
CA HIS A 239 5.13 -25.40 2.21
C HIS A 239 6.55 -25.44 2.80
N LEU A 240 6.84 -24.68 3.88
CA LEU A 240 8.12 -24.77 4.57
C LEU A 240 8.27 -26.12 5.28
N ALA A 241 7.23 -26.62 5.93
CA ALA A 241 7.24 -27.94 6.57
C ALA A 241 7.44 -29.05 5.53
N GLU A 242 6.71 -29.02 4.41
CA GLU A 242 6.88 -29.97 3.29
C GLU A 242 8.32 -29.99 2.77
N LEU A 243 8.93 -28.82 2.60
CA LEU A 243 10.31 -28.71 2.15
C LEU A 243 11.29 -29.32 3.17
N ALA A 244 11.09 -29.10 4.47
CA ALA A 244 11.89 -29.69 5.54
C ALA A 244 11.74 -31.22 5.57
N ASP A 245 10.52 -31.73 5.46
CA ASP A 245 10.23 -33.18 5.45
C ASP A 245 10.92 -33.90 4.29
N ARG A 246 10.91 -33.31 3.09
CA ARG A 246 11.61 -33.85 1.91
C ARG A 246 13.13 -33.88 2.11
N ILE A 247 13.70 -32.85 2.75
CA ILE A 247 15.14 -32.83 3.10
C ILE A 247 15.46 -33.95 4.06
N VAL A 248 14.66 -34.13 5.12
CA VAL A 248 14.84 -35.21 6.10
C VAL A 248 14.73 -36.60 5.44
N ALA A 249 13.81 -36.76 4.49
CA ALA A 249 13.61 -38.03 3.77
C ALA A 249 14.64 -38.27 2.64
N ASN A 250 15.60 -37.37 2.39
CA ASN A 250 16.50 -37.38 1.23
C ASN A 250 15.76 -37.54 -0.12
N ASP A 251 14.55 -36.97 -0.25
CA ASP A 251 13.74 -37.00 -1.46
C ASP A 251 14.26 -35.99 -2.50
N GLU A 252 15.39 -36.31 -3.12
CA GLU A 252 16.02 -35.42 -4.12
C GLU A 252 15.14 -35.17 -5.35
N VAL A 253 14.34 -36.16 -5.77
CA VAL A 253 13.43 -36.02 -6.91
C VAL A 253 12.33 -35.03 -6.61
N GLY A 254 11.64 -35.20 -5.50
CA GLY A 254 10.58 -34.27 -5.08
C GLY A 254 11.09 -32.88 -4.77
N LEU A 255 12.30 -32.74 -4.21
CA LEU A 255 12.94 -31.43 -4.02
C LEU A 255 13.25 -30.75 -5.34
N ARG A 256 13.82 -31.48 -6.30
CA ARG A 256 14.09 -30.95 -7.65
C ARG A 256 12.84 -30.43 -8.31
N ASP A 257 11.77 -31.21 -8.34
CA ASP A 257 10.49 -30.82 -8.92
C ASP A 257 9.92 -29.55 -8.28
N LEU A 258 10.00 -29.43 -6.95
CA LEU A 258 9.54 -28.26 -6.22
C LEU A 258 10.34 -27.01 -6.63
N LEU A 259 11.68 -27.13 -6.63
CA LEU A 259 12.57 -26.02 -6.98
C LEU A 259 12.40 -25.58 -8.44
N GLU A 260 12.28 -26.53 -9.38
CA GLU A 260 12.09 -26.24 -10.80
C GLU A 260 10.74 -25.56 -11.07
N ARG A 261 9.66 -26.00 -10.41
CA ARG A 261 8.35 -25.32 -10.48
C ARG A 261 8.44 -23.88 -9.98
N ALA A 262 9.08 -23.65 -8.85
CA ALA A 262 9.25 -22.30 -8.29
C ALA A 262 10.08 -21.41 -9.22
N ALA A 263 11.20 -21.91 -9.72
CA ALA A 263 12.08 -21.19 -10.65
C ALA A 263 11.38 -20.87 -11.97
N SER A 264 10.60 -21.80 -12.54
CA SER A 264 9.82 -21.58 -13.75
C SER A 264 8.79 -20.47 -13.57
N LYS A 265 8.01 -20.48 -12.48
CA LYS A 265 7.04 -19.42 -12.16
C LYS A 265 7.70 -18.06 -11.97
N ARG A 266 8.87 -18.01 -11.31
CA ARG A 266 9.63 -16.76 -11.13
C ARG A 266 10.15 -16.18 -12.45
N ARG A 267 10.62 -17.03 -13.36
CA ARG A 267 11.05 -16.61 -14.72
C ARG A 267 9.87 -16.06 -15.52
N ALA A 268 8.73 -16.74 -15.52
CA ALA A 268 7.53 -16.29 -16.22
C ALA A 268 7.03 -14.92 -15.70
N LEU A 269 7.05 -14.71 -14.38
CA LEU A 269 6.70 -13.40 -13.78
C LEU A 269 7.65 -12.30 -14.27
N SER A 270 8.95 -12.56 -14.33
CA SER A 270 9.93 -11.57 -14.80
C SER A 270 9.73 -11.18 -16.26
N GLN A 271 9.38 -12.16 -17.12
CA GLN A 271 9.04 -11.90 -18.52
C GLN A 271 7.79 -11.03 -18.64
N ALA A 272 6.70 -11.40 -17.96
CA ALA A 272 5.46 -10.61 -17.97
C ALA A 272 5.66 -9.16 -17.52
N GLN A 273 6.50 -8.93 -16.50
CA GLN A 273 6.81 -7.58 -16.02
C GLN A 273 7.66 -6.76 -17.01
N ARG A 274 8.51 -7.40 -17.83
CA ARG A 274 9.28 -6.72 -18.89
C ARG A 274 8.40 -6.32 -20.06
N THR A 275 7.43 -7.14 -20.43
CA THR A 275 6.50 -6.88 -21.54
C THR A 275 5.45 -5.81 -21.20
N ALA A 276 5.18 -5.61 -19.89
CA ALA A 276 4.21 -4.62 -19.41
C ALA A 276 4.79 -3.21 -19.18
N ARG A 277 6.10 -3.03 -19.34
CA ARG A 277 6.84 -1.74 -19.29
C ARG A 277 7.02 -1.15 -20.66
#